data_ed1c8d966e4d75f1e723ea08223191fb
#
_entry.id   ed1c8d966e4d75f1e723ea08223191fb
#
_cell.length_a   1.000
_cell.length_b   1.000
_cell.length_c   1.000
_cell.angle_alpha   90.00
_cell.angle_beta   90.00
_cell.angle_gamma   90.00
#
_symmetry.space_group_name_H-M   'P 1'
#
loop_
_entity.id
_entity.type
_entity.pdbx_description
1 polymer ?
#
loop_
_entity_poly.entity_id
_entity_poly.type
_entity_poly.pdbx_seq_one_letter_code
_entity_poly.pdbx_strand_id
1 'polypeptide(L)' 'MKCVICKKASTKPGTTTITFERGCLTMVVKCVPAQVCPNCGEAYLSEAVAAELLKDAEERANTGAQVEIRQYVAA' A
#
# COMPACT_ATOMS: atom_id res chain seq x y z
N MET A 1 -16.71 -4.12 -4.46
CA MET A 1 -16.55 -2.82 -5.14
C MET A 1 -16.20 -3.06 -6.61
N LYS A 2 -16.78 -2.29 -7.49
CA LYS A 2 -16.46 -2.40 -8.91
C LYS A 2 -15.19 -1.61 -9.23
N CYS A 3 -14.29 -2.18 -10.02
CA CYS A 3 -13.07 -1.50 -10.41
C CYS A 3 -13.39 -0.25 -11.24
N VAL A 4 -12.88 0.91 -10.80
CA VAL A 4 -13.14 2.19 -11.49
C VAL A 4 -12.22 2.41 -12.69
N ILE A 5 -11.18 1.61 -12.82
CA ILE A 5 -10.22 1.70 -13.93
C ILE A 5 -10.69 0.91 -15.14
N CYS A 6 -10.89 -0.39 -15.00
CA CYS A 6 -11.33 -1.24 -16.12
C CYS A 6 -12.84 -1.33 -16.25
N LYS A 7 -13.59 -1.11 -15.18
CA LYS A 7 -15.06 -1.14 -15.10
C LYS A 7 -15.70 -2.47 -15.53
N LYS A 8 -14.89 -3.53 -15.62
CA LYS A 8 -15.35 -4.84 -16.11
C LYS A 8 -15.46 -5.90 -15.02
N ALA A 9 -14.79 -5.70 -13.89
CA ALA A 9 -14.77 -6.67 -12.81
C ALA A 9 -14.98 -6.00 -11.46
N SER A 10 -15.45 -6.78 -10.49
CA SER A 10 -15.51 -6.34 -9.10
C SER A 10 -14.21 -6.68 -8.41
N THR A 11 -13.75 -5.80 -7.53
CA THR A 11 -12.56 -6.05 -6.73
C THR A 11 -12.81 -7.10 -5.67
N LYS A 12 -11.75 -7.81 -5.28
CA LYS A 12 -11.80 -8.84 -4.24
C LYS A 12 -10.77 -8.55 -3.17
N PRO A 13 -11.01 -8.96 -1.91
CA PRO A 13 -10.00 -8.85 -0.86
C PRO A 13 -8.73 -9.60 -1.24
N GLY A 14 -7.58 -8.94 -1.07
CA GLY A 14 -6.29 -9.51 -1.37
C GLY A 14 -5.18 -8.71 -0.72
N THR A 15 -3.96 -8.91 -1.18
CA THR A 15 -2.80 -8.17 -0.70
C THR A 15 -2.02 -7.57 -1.86
N THR A 16 -1.29 -6.51 -1.57
CA THR A 16 -0.45 -5.85 -2.57
C THR A 16 0.84 -5.35 -1.92
N THR A 17 1.80 -4.97 -2.75
CA THR A 17 3.05 -4.35 -2.31
C THR A 17 2.99 -2.87 -2.64
N ILE A 18 3.29 -2.03 -1.65
CA ILE A 18 3.26 -0.57 -1.80
C ILE A 18 4.68 -0.05 -1.64
N THR A 19 5.08 0.86 -2.52
CA THR A 19 6.37 1.53 -2.45
C THR A 19 6.15 3.01 -2.18
N PHE A 20 6.82 3.53 -1.15
CA PHE A 20 6.79 4.95 -0.81
C PHE A 20 8.17 5.57 -1.02
N GLU A 21 8.17 6.78 -1.56
CA GLU A 21 9.37 7.59 -1.61
C GLU A 21 9.09 8.89 -0.87
N ARG A 22 9.92 9.18 0.14
CA ARG A 22 9.76 10.38 0.96
C ARG A 22 11.13 10.95 1.27
N GLY A 23 11.48 12.07 0.67
CA GLY A 23 12.83 12.63 0.79
C GLY A 23 13.85 11.62 0.26
N CYS A 24 14.77 11.20 1.12
CA CYS A 24 15.77 10.19 0.78
C CYS A 24 15.35 8.77 1.15
N LEU A 25 14.12 8.59 1.64
CA LEU A 25 13.62 7.27 2.04
C LEU A 25 12.90 6.60 0.88
N THR A 26 13.27 5.33 0.63
CA THR A 26 12.47 4.40 -0.17
C THR A 26 12.00 3.29 0.74
N MET A 27 10.70 3.17 0.94
CA MET A 27 10.11 2.14 1.80
C MET A 27 9.19 1.24 0.98
N VAL A 28 9.41 -0.07 1.09
CA VAL A 28 8.57 -1.09 0.46
C VAL A 28 7.81 -1.83 1.55
N VAL A 29 6.50 -1.88 1.44
CA VAL A 29 5.64 -2.60 2.39
C VAL A 29 4.96 -3.73 1.65
N LYS A 30 5.15 -4.96 2.13
CA LYS A 30 4.57 -6.16 1.52
C LYS A 30 3.35 -6.62 2.30
N CYS A 31 2.51 -7.40 1.64
CA CYS A 31 1.31 -8.00 2.25
C CYS A 31 0.33 -6.97 2.79
N VAL A 32 0.18 -5.84 2.10
CA VAL A 32 -0.76 -4.79 2.47
C VAL A 32 -2.17 -5.20 2.06
N PRO A 33 -3.15 -5.24 3.00
CA PRO A 33 -4.52 -5.59 2.64
C PRO A 33 -5.11 -4.56 1.67
N ALA A 34 -5.71 -5.05 0.60
CA ALA A 34 -6.26 -4.21 -0.45
C ALA A 34 -7.43 -4.89 -1.15
N GLN A 35 -8.25 -4.09 -1.83
CA GLN A 35 -9.21 -4.60 -2.79
C GLN A 35 -8.52 -4.66 -4.15
N VAL A 36 -8.41 -5.85 -4.71
CA VAL A 36 -7.65 -6.07 -5.94
C VAL A 36 -8.60 -6.44 -7.07
N CYS A 37 -8.45 -5.79 -8.22
CA CYS A 37 -9.22 -6.14 -9.41
C CYS A 37 -8.58 -7.35 -10.10
N PRO A 38 -9.31 -8.47 -10.27
CA PRO A 38 -8.74 -9.64 -10.92
C PRO A 38 -8.54 -9.47 -12.43
N ASN A 39 -9.13 -8.45 -13.01
CA ASN A 39 -9.03 -8.21 -14.45
C ASN A 39 -7.83 -7.34 -14.82
N CYS A 40 -7.65 -6.20 -14.18
CA CYS A 40 -6.56 -5.27 -14.50
C CYS A 40 -5.43 -5.24 -13.47
N GLY A 41 -5.58 -5.91 -12.32
CA GLY A 41 -4.57 -5.95 -11.28
C GLY A 41 -4.49 -4.71 -10.42
N GLU A 42 -5.40 -3.75 -10.60
CA GLU A 42 -5.42 -2.53 -9.81
C GLU A 42 -5.75 -2.84 -8.35
N ALA A 43 -5.06 -2.16 -7.43
CA ALA A 43 -5.26 -2.36 -5.99
C ALA A 43 -5.74 -1.06 -5.33
N TYR A 44 -6.71 -1.19 -4.45
CA TYR A 44 -7.30 -0.07 -3.72
C TYR A 44 -7.14 -0.28 -2.23
N LEU A 45 -6.53 0.68 -1.56
CA LEU A 45 -6.33 0.65 -0.12
C LEU A 45 -7.48 1.38 0.59
N SER A 46 -7.83 0.91 1.80
CA SER A 46 -8.72 1.68 2.65
C SER A 46 -8.00 2.92 3.17
N GLU A 47 -8.76 3.95 3.51
CA GLU A 47 -8.22 5.17 4.09
C GLU A 47 -7.40 4.92 5.36
N ALA A 48 -7.88 4.03 6.22
CA ALA A 48 -7.20 3.69 7.45
C ALA A 48 -5.83 3.06 7.21
N VAL A 49 -5.74 2.12 6.25
CA VAL A 49 -4.48 1.48 5.89
C VAL A 49 -3.53 2.48 5.26
N ALA A 50 -4.02 3.31 4.34
CA ALA A 50 -3.19 4.32 3.69
C ALA A 50 -2.64 5.33 4.70
N ALA A 51 -3.44 5.77 5.67
CA ALA A 51 -3.00 6.69 6.71
C ALA A 51 -1.92 6.07 7.60
N GLU A 52 -2.06 4.81 7.98
CA GLU A 52 -1.04 4.09 8.75
C GLU A 52 0.28 4.00 8.01
N LEU A 53 0.23 3.66 6.73
CA LEU A 53 1.44 3.54 5.91
C LEU A 53 2.14 4.89 5.74
N LEU A 54 1.39 5.96 5.53
CA LEU A 54 1.96 7.30 5.41
C LEU A 54 2.62 7.74 6.71
N LYS A 55 1.97 7.48 7.85
CA LYS A 55 2.53 7.79 9.17
C LYS A 55 3.84 7.04 9.40
N ASP A 56 3.86 5.75 9.07
CA ASP A 56 5.06 4.92 9.18
C ASP A 56 6.19 5.46 8.31
N ALA A 57 5.89 5.83 7.07
CA ALA A 57 6.86 6.40 6.15
C ALA A 57 7.46 7.70 6.70
N GLU A 58 6.64 8.57 7.28
CA GLU A 58 7.11 9.81 7.90
C GLU A 58 8.03 9.55 9.09
N GLU A 59 7.67 8.63 9.96
CA GLU A 59 8.49 8.27 11.10
C GLU A 59 9.85 7.71 10.68
N ARG A 60 9.87 6.85 9.65
CA ARG A 60 11.12 6.29 9.14
C ARG A 60 11.98 7.35 8.45
N ALA A 61 11.39 8.26 7.72
CA ALA A 61 12.11 9.37 7.11
C ALA A 61 12.78 10.26 8.18
N ASN A 62 12.09 10.51 9.29
CA ASN A 62 12.61 11.30 10.40
C ASN A 62 13.77 10.63 11.13
N THR A 63 13.86 9.30 11.08
CA THR A 63 14.97 8.57 11.70
C THR A 63 16.19 8.45 10.80
N GLY A 64 16.12 8.98 9.58
CA GLY A 64 17.24 8.98 8.64
C GLY A 64 17.39 7.69 7.84
N ALA A 65 16.38 6.81 7.86
CA ALA A 65 16.40 5.60 7.06
C ALA A 65 16.42 5.95 5.57
N GLN A 66 17.19 5.20 4.77
CA GLN A 66 17.29 5.41 3.32
C GLN A 66 16.50 4.38 2.55
N VAL A 67 16.61 3.11 2.92
CA VAL A 67 15.88 2.02 2.29
C VAL A 67 15.33 1.13 3.40
N GLU A 68 14.05 0.80 3.32
CA GLU A 68 13.42 -0.09 4.29
C GLU A 68 12.40 -0.99 3.59
N ILE A 69 12.47 -2.29 3.89
CA ILE A 69 11.51 -3.27 3.40
C ILE A 69 10.78 -3.82 4.61
N ARG A 70 9.46 -3.72 4.61
CA ARG A 70 8.62 -4.14 5.74
C ARG A 70 7.48 -5.02 5.25
N GLN A 71 6.97 -5.83 6.15
CA GLN A 71 5.74 -6.56 5.95
C GLN A 71 4.65 -5.92 6.79
N TYR A 72 3.49 -5.66 6.17
CA TYR A 72 2.36 -5.11 6.90
C TYR A 72 1.88 -6.12 7.94
N VAL A 73 1.70 -5.64 9.15
CA VAL A 73 1.14 -6.44 10.25
C VAL A 73 -0.11 -5.71 10.74
N ALA A 74 -1.26 -6.36 10.62
CA ALA A 74 -2.51 -5.83 11.13
C ALA A 74 -2.47 -5.82 12.66
N ALA A 75 -2.72 -4.65 13.23
CA ALA A 75 -2.76 -4.50 14.67
C ALA A 75 -4.04 -5.08 15.26
#